data_79f14caa8fc3b4dea10d52a0cc327f47
#
_entry.id   79f14caa8fc3b4dea10d52a0cc327f47
#
_cell.length_a   1.000
_cell.length_b   1.000
_cell.length_c   1.000
_cell.angle_alpha   90.00
_cell.angle_beta   90.00
_cell.angle_gamma   90.00
#
_symmetry.space_group_name_H-M   'P 1'
#
loop_
_entity.id
_entity.type
_entity.pdbx_description
1 polymer ?
#
loop_
_entity_poly.entity_id
_entity_poly.type
_entity_poly.pdbx_seq_one_letter_code
_entity_poly.pdbx_strand_id
1 'polypeptide(L)'
;MAFQWPVSELDCERLLLHWRWLCPQKFTLIDRNAFGDLFLRDEEGSVFWLDVANGSLSKIADSESRFRTASKGADKLEEWFAASDTQDAAERGLNAGQSSCIGFSIPLVFAESASGNNAYIADIYDHLGFLGDLHKQIATMPDGTKAEFIIK
;
A
#
# COMPACT_ATOMS: atom_id res chain seq x y z
N MET A 1 -6.48 19.26 -1.27
CA MET A 1 -6.61 17.84 -1.65
C MET A 1 -6.55 16.97 -0.41
N ALA A 2 -7.46 16.02 -0.30
CA ALA A 2 -7.43 15.04 0.79
C ALA A 2 -6.48 13.89 0.43
N PHE A 3 -5.64 13.47 1.37
CA PHE A 3 -4.72 12.34 1.21
C PHE A 3 -5.16 11.11 2.02
N GLN A 4 -6.29 11.22 2.69
CA GLN A 4 -6.87 10.17 3.52
C GLN A 4 -8.25 9.80 2.96
N TRP A 5 -8.58 8.52 3.07
CA TRP A 5 -9.84 7.98 2.62
C TRP A 5 -10.53 7.26 3.77
N PRO A 6 -11.88 7.30 3.84
CA PRO A 6 -12.59 6.49 4.84
C PRO A 6 -12.26 5.01 4.66
N VAL A 7 -12.00 4.32 5.77
CA VAL A 7 -11.66 2.88 5.74
C VAL A 7 -12.73 2.00 6.38
N SER A 8 -13.79 2.58 6.94
CA SER A 8 -14.84 1.85 7.66
C SER A 8 -15.59 0.85 6.80
N GLU A 9 -15.67 1.10 5.49
CA GLU A 9 -16.36 0.22 4.54
C GLU A 9 -15.43 -0.86 3.94
N LEU A 10 -14.14 -0.83 4.28
CA LEU A 10 -13.18 -1.79 3.76
C LEU A 10 -13.06 -3.00 4.69
N ASP A 11 -12.94 -4.17 4.09
CA ASP A 11 -12.77 -5.44 4.81
C ASP A 11 -11.27 -5.72 4.98
N CYS A 12 -10.77 -5.49 6.19
CA CYS A 12 -9.36 -5.65 6.52
C CYS A 12 -8.87 -7.07 6.28
N GLU A 13 -9.65 -8.08 6.67
CA GLU A 13 -9.25 -9.48 6.48
C GLU A 13 -9.13 -9.84 5.01
N ARG A 14 -10.04 -9.33 4.18
CA ARG A 14 -10.00 -9.55 2.74
C ARG A 14 -8.81 -8.83 2.11
N LEU A 15 -8.50 -7.62 2.56
CA LEU A 15 -7.33 -6.87 2.09
C LEU A 15 -6.02 -7.59 2.41
N LEU A 16 -5.94 -8.24 3.58
CA LEU A 16 -4.73 -8.93 4.05
C LEU A 16 -4.68 -10.41 3.66
N LEU A 17 -5.66 -10.93 2.95
CA LEU A 17 -5.75 -12.35 2.64
C LEU A 17 -4.47 -12.90 2.00
N HIS A 18 -3.88 -12.19 1.06
CA HIS A 18 -2.67 -12.58 0.35
C HIS A 18 -1.39 -12.04 1.00
N TRP A 19 -1.52 -11.40 2.17
CA TRP A 19 -0.41 -10.80 2.90
C TRP A 19 -0.13 -11.50 4.24
N ARG A 20 -0.82 -12.61 4.55
CA ARG A 20 -0.68 -13.29 5.84
C ARG A 20 0.71 -13.88 6.07
N TRP A 21 1.46 -14.14 5.01
CA TRP A 21 2.86 -14.54 5.09
C TRP A 21 3.75 -13.45 5.72
N LEU A 22 3.38 -12.17 5.56
CA LEU A 22 4.10 -11.00 6.11
C LEU A 22 3.38 -10.43 7.32
N CYS A 23 2.06 -10.50 7.34
CA CYS A 23 1.18 -9.89 8.35
C CYS A 23 0.35 -10.97 9.05
N PRO A 24 0.97 -11.86 9.86
CA PRO A 24 0.22 -12.93 10.52
C PRO A 24 -0.61 -12.46 11.71
N GLN A 25 -0.29 -11.28 12.27
CA GLN A 25 -0.96 -10.74 13.45
C GLN A 25 -2.39 -10.33 13.11
N LYS A 26 -3.19 -10.20 14.15
CA LYS A 26 -4.51 -9.61 14.03
C LYS A 26 -4.38 -8.08 14.01
N PHE A 27 -4.85 -7.48 12.94
CA PHE A 27 -4.79 -6.04 12.71
C PHE A 27 -6.16 -5.42 12.54
N THR A 28 -6.27 -4.15 12.94
CA THR A 28 -7.37 -3.26 12.60
C THR A 28 -6.87 -2.24 11.59
N LEU A 29 -7.59 -2.09 10.49
CA LEU A 29 -7.27 -1.07 9.48
C LEU A 29 -7.68 0.30 10.01
N ILE A 30 -6.72 1.24 10.09
CA ILE A 30 -6.99 2.58 10.60
C ILE A 30 -6.85 3.68 9.55
N ASP A 31 -6.11 3.42 8.47
CA ASP A 31 -5.93 4.38 7.39
C ASP A 31 -5.35 3.68 6.16
N ARG A 32 -5.32 4.40 5.04
CA ARG A 32 -4.70 3.92 3.79
C ARG A 32 -4.21 5.14 2.99
N ASN A 33 -3.36 4.90 1.99
CA ASN A 33 -3.00 5.95 1.04
C ASN A 33 -3.61 5.67 -0.35
N ALA A 34 -3.37 6.58 -1.29
CA ALA A 34 -3.95 6.49 -2.64
C ALA A 34 -3.43 5.27 -3.43
N PHE A 35 -2.27 4.74 -3.07
CA PHE A 35 -1.60 3.65 -3.78
C PHE A 35 -1.87 2.28 -3.19
N GLY A 36 -2.78 2.21 -2.21
CA GLY A 36 -3.19 0.94 -1.61
C GLY A 36 -2.37 0.49 -0.42
N ASP A 37 -1.40 1.28 0.04
CA ASP A 37 -0.70 0.99 1.30
C ASP A 37 -1.69 1.11 2.46
N LEU A 38 -1.50 0.24 3.45
CA LEU A 38 -2.39 0.18 4.60
C LEU A 38 -1.66 0.59 5.88
N PHE A 39 -2.38 1.27 6.75
CA PHE A 39 -1.92 1.59 8.10
C PHE A 39 -2.75 0.77 9.07
N LEU A 40 -2.07 -0.10 9.82
CA LEU A 40 -2.68 -1.17 10.60
C LEU A 40 -2.31 -1.03 12.07
N ARG A 41 -3.29 -1.22 12.94
CA ARG A 41 -3.07 -1.21 14.39
C ARG A 41 -3.17 -2.65 14.91
N ASP A 42 -2.18 -3.08 15.70
CA ASP A 42 -2.21 -4.39 16.33
C ASP A 42 -2.99 -4.36 17.65
N GLU A 43 -3.05 -5.49 18.34
CA GLU A 43 -3.79 -5.61 19.60
C GLU A 43 -3.18 -4.80 20.75
N GLU A 44 -1.90 -4.46 20.64
CA GLU A 44 -1.18 -3.64 21.63
C GLU A 44 -1.32 -2.14 21.36
N GLY A 45 -1.92 -1.76 20.23
CA GLY A 45 -2.11 -0.37 19.85
C GLY A 45 -0.99 0.20 18.99
N SER A 46 0.03 -0.58 18.66
CA SER A 46 1.10 -0.15 17.77
C SER A 46 0.61 -0.03 16.33
N VAL A 47 1.14 0.95 15.60
CA VAL A 47 0.75 1.21 14.21
C VAL A 47 1.85 0.75 13.27
N PHE A 48 1.44 0.02 12.24
CA PHE A 48 2.31 -0.54 11.21
C PHE A 48 1.92 -0.01 9.84
N TRP A 49 2.91 0.16 8.99
CA TRP A 49 2.72 0.53 7.59
C TRP A 49 3.02 -0.68 6.70
N LEU A 50 2.00 -1.12 5.97
CA LEU A 50 2.15 -2.13 4.93
C LEU A 50 2.38 -1.40 3.61
N ASP A 51 3.65 -1.37 3.17
CA ASP A 51 4.07 -0.78 1.92
C ASP A 51 3.94 -1.83 0.82
N VAL A 52 2.85 -1.78 0.06
CA VAL A 52 2.52 -2.83 -0.90
C VAL A 52 3.42 -2.79 -2.13
N ALA A 53 3.97 -1.62 -2.48
CA ALA A 53 4.89 -1.51 -3.61
C ALA A 53 6.22 -2.19 -3.32
N ASN A 54 6.71 -2.09 -2.07
CA ASN A 54 7.99 -2.67 -1.65
C ASN A 54 7.86 -4.01 -0.95
N GLY A 55 6.64 -4.41 -0.60
CA GLY A 55 6.41 -5.68 0.09
C GLY A 55 6.97 -5.71 1.50
N SER A 56 6.84 -4.60 2.25
CA SER A 56 7.40 -4.48 3.59
C SER A 56 6.35 -4.07 4.62
N LEU A 57 6.54 -4.52 5.85
CA LEU A 57 5.72 -4.15 7.00
C LEU A 57 6.64 -3.53 8.06
N SER A 58 6.35 -2.28 8.44
CA SER A 58 7.19 -1.54 9.38
C SER A 58 6.35 -0.96 10.51
N LYS A 59 6.82 -1.07 11.75
CA LYS A 59 6.22 -0.37 12.87
C LYS A 59 6.60 1.11 12.77
N ILE A 60 5.61 2.00 12.73
CA ILE A 60 5.84 3.44 12.53
C ILE A 60 5.38 4.30 13.70
N ALA A 61 4.61 3.76 14.64
CA ALA A 61 4.17 4.51 15.82
C ALA A 61 3.81 3.56 16.95
N ASP A 62 3.95 4.03 18.19
CA ASP A 62 3.59 3.27 19.38
C ASP A 62 2.09 3.33 19.68
N SER A 63 1.38 4.28 19.08
CA SER A 63 -0.06 4.44 19.27
C SER A 63 -0.69 5.12 18.08
N GLU A 64 -2.01 4.95 17.93
CA GLU A 64 -2.76 5.64 16.89
C GLU A 64 -2.69 7.16 17.05
N SER A 65 -2.73 7.64 18.29
CA SER A 65 -2.62 9.08 18.59
C SER A 65 -1.31 9.66 18.06
N ARG A 66 -0.19 8.98 18.29
CA ARG A 66 1.12 9.41 17.78
C ARG A 66 1.18 9.37 16.26
N PHE A 67 0.61 8.32 15.65
CA PHE A 67 0.50 8.22 14.20
C PHE A 67 -0.29 9.41 13.63
N ARG A 68 -1.45 9.73 14.21
CA ARG A 68 -2.29 10.83 13.73
C ARG A 68 -1.60 12.18 13.85
N THR A 69 -0.89 12.42 14.95
CA THR A 69 -0.12 13.65 15.15
C THR A 69 1.01 13.76 14.14
N ALA A 70 1.79 12.70 13.97
CA ALA A 70 2.92 12.70 13.04
C ALA A 70 2.46 12.86 11.58
N SER A 71 1.33 12.27 11.21
CA SER A 71 0.83 12.31 9.83
C SER A 71 0.35 13.70 9.40
N LYS A 72 0.21 14.65 10.31
CA LYS A 72 -0.11 16.05 9.97
C LYS A 72 1.10 16.81 9.44
N GLY A 73 2.32 16.33 9.70
CA GLY A 73 3.54 16.97 9.22
C GLY A 73 3.77 16.71 7.74
N ALA A 74 4.34 17.70 7.02
CA ALA A 74 4.60 17.61 5.59
C ALA A 74 5.50 16.44 5.23
N ASP A 75 6.53 16.17 6.04
CA ASP A 75 7.48 15.07 5.80
C ASP A 75 6.78 13.71 5.84
N LYS A 76 5.90 13.50 6.83
CA LYS A 76 5.19 12.22 6.97
C LYS A 76 4.05 12.09 5.96
N LEU A 77 3.41 13.19 5.57
CA LEU A 77 2.44 13.14 4.47
C LEU A 77 3.12 12.66 3.17
N GLU A 78 4.32 13.12 2.90
CA GLU A 78 5.07 12.65 1.72
C GLU A 78 5.50 11.19 1.87
N GLU A 79 6.12 10.84 3.01
CA GLU A 79 6.64 9.51 3.25
C GLU A 79 5.54 8.43 3.29
N TRP A 80 4.48 8.68 4.06
CA TRP A 80 3.44 7.68 4.30
C TRP A 80 2.28 7.75 3.31
N PHE A 81 1.92 8.93 2.84
CA PHE A 81 0.75 9.13 1.99
C PHE A 81 1.11 9.50 0.56
N ALA A 82 2.40 9.62 0.24
CA ALA A 82 2.87 9.95 -1.10
C ALA A 82 2.15 11.18 -1.67
N ALA A 83 2.14 12.27 -0.88
CA ALA A 83 1.33 13.45 -1.19
C ALA A 83 1.61 14.03 -2.58
N SER A 84 2.88 14.16 -2.97
CA SER A 84 3.26 14.69 -4.28
C SER A 84 2.79 13.79 -5.42
N ASP A 85 3.00 12.48 -5.29
CA ASP A 85 2.58 11.52 -6.31
C ASP A 85 1.06 11.43 -6.42
N THR A 86 0.37 11.54 -5.30
CA THR A 86 -1.10 11.56 -5.26
C THR A 86 -1.64 12.78 -6.00
N GLN A 87 -1.02 13.93 -5.77
CA GLN A 87 -1.40 15.17 -6.43
C GLN A 87 -1.12 15.11 -7.94
N ASP A 88 0.05 14.62 -8.32
CA ASP A 88 0.40 14.43 -9.74
C ASP A 88 -0.58 13.50 -10.45
N ALA A 89 -0.96 12.40 -9.79
CA ALA A 89 -1.94 11.47 -10.34
C ALA A 89 -3.31 12.15 -10.52
N ALA A 90 -3.75 12.93 -9.55
CA ALA A 90 -5.00 13.67 -9.63
C ALA A 90 -5.00 14.66 -10.80
N GLU A 91 -3.88 15.32 -11.07
CA GLU A 91 -3.73 16.23 -12.21
C GLU A 91 -3.85 15.50 -13.55
N ARG A 92 -3.56 14.20 -13.56
CA ARG A 92 -3.75 13.33 -14.74
C ARG A 92 -5.14 12.70 -14.78
N GLY A 93 -6.03 13.03 -13.86
CA GLY A 93 -7.37 12.47 -13.76
C GLY A 93 -7.45 11.15 -13.02
N LEU A 94 -6.38 10.71 -12.36
CA LEU A 94 -6.35 9.47 -11.59
C LEU A 94 -6.64 9.77 -10.12
N ASN A 95 -7.89 9.59 -9.73
CA ASN A 95 -8.36 9.84 -8.36
C ASN A 95 -8.83 8.52 -7.73
N ALA A 96 -8.16 8.11 -6.67
CA ALA A 96 -8.57 6.93 -5.92
C ALA A 96 -9.90 7.19 -5.21
N GLY A 97 -10.79 6.21 -5.26
CA GLY A 97 -12.05 6.24 -4.53
C GLY A 97 -11.97 5.42 -3.24
N GLN A 98 -13.11 5.22 -2.61
CA GLN A 98 -13.20 4.50 -1.32
C GLN A 98 -12.68 3.06 -1.42
N SER A 99 -13.01 2.36 -2.51
CA SER A 99 -12.60 0.97 -2.71
C SER A 99 -11.64 0.81 -3.90
N SER A 100 -11.04 1.89 -4.37
CA SER A 100 -10.07 1.87 -5.46
C SER A 100 -8.77 2.52 -5.05
N CYS A 101 -7.72 2.24 -5.80
CA CYS A 101 -6.40 2.81 -5.57
C CYS A 101 -5.68 2.98 -6.90
N ILE A 102 -4.55 3.68 -6.87
CA ILE A 102 -3.72 3.85 -8.05
C ILE A 102 -2.78 2.66 -8.12
N GLY A 103 -2.89 1.87 -9.18
CA GLY A 103 -2.02 0.74 -9.46
C GLY A 103 -1.12 1.02 -10.65
N PHE A 104 -0.23 0.09 -10.92
CA PHE A 104 0.70 0.17 -12.03
C PHE A 104 0.63 -1.12 -12.84
N SER A 105 0.49 -1.01 -14.17
CA SER A 105 0.46 -2.17 -15.06
C SER A 105 1.74 -2.99 -14.94
N ILE A 106 2.87 -2.29 -14.73
CA ILE A 106 4.14 -2.91 -14.39
C ILE A 106 4.42 -2.53 -12.94
N PRO A 107 4.45 -3.49 -12.00
CA PRO A 107 4.66 -3.17 -10.58
C PRO A 107 5.96 -2.42 -10.33
N LEU A 108 5.95 -1.51 -9.34
CA LEU A 108 7.10 -0.64 -9.05
C LEU A 108 8.35 -1.39 -8.61
N VAL A 109 8.23 -2.65 -8.20
CA VAL A 109 9.37 -3.51 -7.85
C VAL A 109 10.22 -3.85 -9.08
N PHE A 110 9.68 -3.70 -10.30
CA PHE A 110 10.42 -3.99 -11.54
C PHE A 110 11.00 -2.70 -12.13
N ALA A 111 12.20 -2.80 -12.72
CA ALA A 111 12.89 -1.66 -13.31
C ALA A 111 12.09 -1.00 -14.44
N GLU A 112 11.33 -1.77 -15.19
CA GLU A 112 10.50 -1.30 -16.29
C GLU A 112 9.39 -0.34 -15.88
N SER A 113 9.07 -0.28 -14.57
CA SER A 113 8.04 0.62 -14.06
C SER A 113 8.43 2.10 -14.12
N ALA A 114 9.68 2.42 -14.38
CA ALA A 114 10.22 3.78 -14.34
C ALA A 114 9.58 4.74 -15.35
N SER A 115 8.85 4.24 -16.36
CA SER A 115 8.25 5.07 -17.41
C SER A 115 7.14 6.00 -16.90
N GLY A 116 6.52 5.73 -15.77
CA GLY A 116 5.45 6.55 -15.19
C GLY A 116 4.13 6.53 -15.94
N ASN A 117 4.06 5.95 -17.12
CA ASN A 117 2.85 5.92 -17.97
C ASN A 117 1.99 4.70 -17.74
N ASN A 118 2.33 3.84 -16.76
CA ASN A 118 1.62 2.59 -16.53
C ASN A 118 0.63 2.67 -15.37
N ALA A 119 0.40 3.86 -14.80
CA ALA A 119 -0.54 4.06 -13.70
C ALA A 119 -1.99 3.97 -14.16
N TYR A 120 -2.84 3.36 -13.34
CA TYR A 120 -4.28 3.23 -13.61
C TYR A 120 -5.05 3.10 -12.30
N ILE A 121 -6.37 3.24 -12.37
CA ILE A 121 -7.23 3.04 -11.19
C ILE A 121 -7.57 1.57 -11.08
N ALA A 122 -7.25 0.96 -9.95
CA ALA A 122 -7.46 -0.45 -9.66
C ALA A 122 -8.45 -0.64 -8.52
N ASP A 123 -9.16 -1.76 -8.51
CA ASP A 123 -9.89 -2.21 -7.33
C ASP A 123 -8.86 -2.54 -6.24
N ILE A 124 -9.09 -2.03 -5.01
CA ILE A 124 -8.11 -2.19 -3.93
C ILE A 124 -7.88 -3.64 -3.53
N TYR A 125 -8.93 -4.47 -3.54
CA TYR A 125 -8.79 -5.89 -3.18
C TYR A 125 -7.99 -6.67 -4.23
N ASP A 126 -8.25 -6.42 -5.50
CA ASP A 126 -7.51 -7.04 -6.60
C ASP A 126 -6.04 -6.62 -6.58
N HIS A 127 -5.80 -5.34 -6.35
CA HIS A 127 -4.45 -4.77 -6.29
C HIS A 127 -3.63 -5.39 -5.14
N LEU A 128 -4.21 -5.44 -3.95
CA LEU A 128 -3.53 -6.02 -2.80
C LEU A 128 -3.32 -7.52 -2.95
N GLY A 129 -4.31 -8.22 -3.51
CA GLY A 129 -4.19 -9.67 -3.77
C GLY A 129 -3.06 -9.98 -4.73
N PHE A 130 -2.99 -9.27 -5.83
CA PHE A 130 -1.93 -9.45 -6.82
C PHE A 130 -0.55 -9.16 -6.23
N LEU A 131 -0.38 -8.02 -5.57
CA LEU A 131 0.91 -7.63 -4.99
C LEU A 131 1.32 -8.54 -3.83
N GLY A 132 0.37 -9.02 -3.03
CA GLY A 132 0.65 -9.96 -1.96
C GLY A 132 1.24 -11.27 -2.47
N ASP A 133 0.65 -11.82 -3.52
CA ASP A 133 1.15 -13.04 -4.16
C ASP A 133 2.50 -12.80 -4.83
N LEU A 134 2.67 -11.67 -5.51
CA LEU A 134 3.92 -11.32 -6.18
C LEU A 134 5.08 -11.21 -5.18
N HIS A 135 4.90 -10.47 -4.09
CA HIS A 135 5.94 -10.28 -3.10
C HIS A 135 6.25 -11.56 -2.31
N LYS A 136 5.25 -12.41 -2.11
CA LYS A 136 5.48 -13.73 -1.52
C LYS A 136 6.40 -14.55 -2.38
N GLN A 137 6.20 -14.55 -3.69
CA GLN A 137 7.07 -15.25 -4.63
C GLN A 137 8.48 -14.66 -4.64
N ILE A 138 8.59 -13.34 -4.67
CA ILE A 138 9.89 -12.65 -4.64
C ILE A 138 10.65 -12.99 -3.36
N ALA A 139 9.98 -13.00 -2.22
CA ALA A 139 10.59 -13.28 -0.91
C ALA A 139 11.15 -14.70 -0.81
N THR A 140 10.64 -15.65 -1.59
CA THR A 140 11.10 -17.03 -1.60
C THR A 140 12.17 -17.29 -2.65
N MET A 141 12.52 -16.31 -3.47
CA MET A 141 13.55 -16.46 -4.51
C MET A 141 14.95 -16.25 -3.93
N PRO A 142 15.96 -17.04 -4.39
CA PRO A 142 17.35 -16.73 -4.09
C PRO A 142 17.76 -15.39 -4.67
N ASP A 143 18.69 -14.70 -4.00
CA ASP A 143 19.24 -13.45 -4.49
C ASP A 143 19.84 -13.66 -5.89
N GLY A 144 19.57 -12.70 -6.79
CA GLY A 144 20.05 -12.75 -8.16
C GLY A 144 19.22 -13.60 -9.11
N THR A 145 18.13 -14.20 -8.64
CA THR A 145 17.22 -14.95 -9.51
C THR A 145 16.47 -13.97 -10.43
N LYS A 146 16.53 -14.27 -11.73
CA LYS A 146 15.75 -13.50 -12.71
C LYS A 146 14.29 -13.90 -12.58
N ALA A 147 13.44 -12.95 -12.25
CA ALA A 147 12.02 -13.20 -12.11
C ALA A 147 11.33 -13.17 -13.50
N GLU A 148 10.66 -14.26 -13.82
CA GLU A 148 9.76 -14.32 -14.97
C GLU A 148 8.36 -14.55 -14.46
N PHE A 149 7.56 -13.48 -14.43
CA PHE A 149 6.17 -13.54 -13.99
C PHE A 149 5.24 -13.32 -15.18
N ILE A 150 4.21 -14.14 -15.26
CA ILE A 150 3.13 -13.92 -16.21
C ILE A 150 2.14 -12.96 -15.53
N ILE A 151 2.17 -11.72 -15.96
CA ILE A 151 1.24 -10.68 -15.46
C ILE A 151 0.01 -10.73 -16.36
N LYS A 152 -1.10 -11.17 -15.79
CA LYS A 152 -2.37 -11.25 -16.51
C LYS A 152 -3.28 -10.09 -16.16
#